data_fe73c189c8a99c4b147ed01832937049
#
_entry.id   fe73c189c8a99c4b147ed01832937049
#
_cell.length_a   1.000
_cell.length_b   1.000
_cell.length_c   1.000
_cell.angle_alpha   90.00
_cell.angle_beta   90.00
_cell.angle_gamma   90.00
#
_symmetry.space_group_name_H-M   'P 1'
#
loop_
_entity.id
_entity.type
_entity.pdbx_description
1 polymer ?
#
loop_
_entity_poly.entity_id
_entity_poly.type
_entity_poly.pdbx_seq_one_letter_code
_entity_poly.pdbx_strand_id
1 'polypeptide(L)'
;MKRILAILLAALLLCCAFVACDQGDEPDKPEGPSKAPATEEPTTEAPATEEPTTEEITTDDGLPDMTDVYVDVWNVDDVTHNAQKIDPSSAGIGICVTIPEGGYLYESAVQAPSYSDDIGNLTVKVFVWNTDFATTVAAEPIYAQEFVDFADNSDLVCEFEEGQIPAGRYLILVCDAVDEGEGVGLWMGKTYKTANMPEEYVKYDITSWINGKENKKSIAKFSLTITEPEA
;
A
#
# COMPACT_ATOMS: atom_id res chain seq x y z
N MET A 1 -22.76 -20.67 -31.47
CA MET A 1 -22.50 -19.58 -32.41
C MET A 1 -23.60 -18.51 -32.50
N LYS A 2 -24.90 -18.85 -32.51
CA LYS A 2 -25.99 -17.84 -32.61
C LYS A 2 -26.16 -16.93 -31.39
N ARG A 3 -25.71 -17.32 -30.18
CA ARG A 3 -25.82 -16.50 -28.95
C ARG A 3 -24.68 -15.48 -28.78
N ILE A 4 -23.52 -15.73 -29.37
CA ILE A 4 -22.37 -14.83 -29.33
C ILE A 4 -22.57 -13.64 -30.27
N LEU A 5 -23.22 -13.85 -31.41
CA LEU A 5 -23.52 -12.80 -32.38
C LEU A 5 -24.53 -11.75 -31.86
N ALA A 6 -25.44 -12.15 -30.97
CA ALA A 6 -26.45 -11.26 -30.38
C ALA A 6 -25.84 -10.31 -29.34
N ILE A 7 -24.80 -10.73 -28.62
CA ILE A 7 -24.12 -9.90 -27.60
C ILE A 7 -23.24 -8.86 -28.28
N LEU A 8 -22.56 -9.20 -29.37
CA LEU A 8 -21.74 -8.25 -30.14
C LEU A 8 -22.59 -7.16 -30.82
N LEU A 9 -23.84 -7.47 -31.25
CA LEU A 9 -24.71 -6.47 -31.84
C LEU A 9 -25.30 -5.47 -30.83
N ALA A 10 -25.48 -5.90 -29.57
CA ALA A 10 -25.96 -5.04 -28.49
C ALA A 10 -24.90 -4.06 -28.01
N ALA A 11 -23.62 -4.45 -27.99
CA ALA A 11 -22.51 -3.59 -27.60
C ALA A 11 -22.25 -2.47 -28.64
N LEU A 12 -22.47 -2.73 -29.93
CA LEU A 12 -22.27 -1.75 -31.00
C LEU A 12 -23.34 -0.63 -31.01
N LEU A 13 -24.52 -0.87 -30.46
CA LEU A 13 -25.60 0.12 -30.40
C LEU A 13 -25.49 1.11 -29.21
N LEU A 14 -24.66 0.82 -28.21
CA LEU A 14 -24.48 1.69 -27.04
C LEU A 14 -23.42 2.76 -27.23
N CYS A 15 -22.54 2.63 -28.24
CA CYS A 15 -21.43 3.57 -28.48
C CYS A 15 -21.80 4.82 -29.30
N CYS A 16 -23.06 4.97 -29.80
CA CYS A 16 -23.46 6.10 -30.67
C CYS A 16 -24.23 7.23 -29.99
N ALA A 17 -24.31 7.27 -28.65
CA ALA A 17 -25.20 8.23 -27.95
C ALA A 17 -24.47 9.40 -27.25
N PHE A 18 -23.17 9.57 -27.36
CA PHE A 18 -22.47 10.68 -26.70
C PHE A 18 -21.53 11.46 -27.65
N VAL A 19 -22.12 12.05 -28.66
CA VAL A 19 -21.48 13.17 -29.39
C VAL A 19 -22.56 14.20 -29.72
N ALA A 20 -22.72 15.21 -28.91
CA ALA A 20 -23.17 16.54 -29.32
C ALA A 20 -23.21 17.51 -28.13
N CYS A 21 -22.75 18.74 -28.41
CA CYS A 21 -22.94 19.99 -27.65
C CYS A 21 -21.89 20.22 -26.53
N ASP A 22 -21.21 21.33 -26.42
CA ASP A 22 -21.52 22.66 -27.00
C ASP A 22 -20.28 23.56 -26.91
N GLN A 23 -20.16 24.45 -27.87
CA GLN A 23 -19.31 25.64 -27.88
C GLN A 23 -20.00 26.76 -27.10
N GLY A 24 -19.26 27.57 -26.39
CA GLY A 24 -19.80 28.81 -25.84
C GLY A 24 -18.87 29.56 -24.93
N ASP A 25 -18.19 30.52 -25.51
CA ASP A 25 -17.98 31.91 -25.10
C ASP A 25 -17.14 32.26 -23.87
N GLU A 26 -15.96 32.80 -24.18
CA GLU A 26 -15.37 33.88 -23.38
C GLU A 26 -16.28 35.11 -23.39
N PRO A 27 -16.37 35.84 -22.30
CA PRO A 27 -16.13 37.28 -22.45
C PRO A 27 -15.30 37.94 -21.35
N ASP A 28 -14.44 38.83 -21.88
CA ASP A 28 -14.09 40.15 -21.39
C ASP A 28 -13.58 40.43 -19.97
N LYS A 29 -12.31 40.79 -19.99
CA LYS A 29 -11.61 41.64 -19.03
C LYS A 29 -12.18 43.08 -19.06
N PRO A 30 -12.30 43.76 -17.92
CA PRO A 30 -12.11 45.22 -17.90
C PRO A 30 -10.92 45.63 -17.02
N GLU A 31 -10.19 46.54 -17.62
CA GLU A 31 -9.08 47.31 -17.07
C GLU A 31 -9.51 48.36 -16.04
N GLY A 32 -8.66 48.55 -15.04
CA GLY A 32 -8.03 49.77 -14.61
C GLY A 32 -8.78 50.82 -13.79
N PRO A 33 -8.08 51.85 -13.37
CA PRO A 33 -7.57 51.94 -12.00
C PRO A 33 -8.28 53.07 -11.24
N SER A 34 -8.29 53.05 -9.92
CA SER A 34 -8.62 54.24 -9.14
C SER A 34 -7.74 54.43 -7.91
N LYS A 35 -7.22 55.60 -7.90
CA LYS A 35 -6.29 56.26 -7.02
C LYS A 35 -6.81 56.38 -5.58
N ALA A 36 -5.85 56.36 -4.66
CA ALA A 36 -5.96 56.66 -3.23
C ALA A 36 -6.57 58.01 -2.89
N PRO A 37 -6.98 58.19 -1.65
CA PRO A 37 -6.34 59.26 -0.88
C PRO A 37 -5.78 58.80 0.47
N ALA A 38 -4.69 59.47 0.82
CA ALA A 38 -4.03 59.45 2.11
C ALA A 38 -4.91 59.94 3.22
N THR A 39 -4.88 59.29 4.37
CA THR A 39 -5.37 59.85 5.64
C THR A 39 -4.38 59.50 6.73
N GLU A 40 -4.13 60.56 7.52
CA GLU A 40 -3.10 60.75 8.53
C GLU A 40 -3.12 59.72 9.66
N GLU A 41 -1.90 59.40 10.15
CA GLU A 41 -1.66 58.65 11.37
C GLU A 41 -2.14 59.39 12.62
N PRO A 42 -2.66 58.69 13.60
CA PRO A 42 -2.54 59.06 14.98
C PRO A 42 -1.52 58.13 15.67
N THR A 43 -0.45 58.73 16.15
CA THR A 43 0.53 58.16 17.09
C THR A 43 -0.22 57.77 18.37
N THR A 44 -0.28 56.49 18.64
CA THR A 44 -0.67 55.95 19.95
C THR A 44 0.47 55.18 20.52
N GLU A 45 0.97 55.64 21.67
CA GLU A 45 1.98 54.99 22.48
C GLU A 45 1.54 53.56 22.80
N ALA A 46 2.41 52.59 22.53
CA ALA A 46 2.23 51.18 22.88
C ALA A 46 2.37 50.98 24.39
N PRO A 47 1.45 50.31 25.05
CA PRO A 47 1.68 49.75 26.39
C PRO A 47 2.65 48.59 26.28
N ALA A 48 3.61 48.54 27.22
CA ALA A 48 4.58 47.43 27.37
C ALA A 48 3.81 46.12 27.50
N THR A 49 3.91 45.28 26.46
CA THR A 49 3.40 43.90 26.51
C THR A 49 4.44 43.09 27.26
N GLU A 50 4.08 42.64 28.47
CA GLU A 50 4.77 41.54 29.14
C GLU A 50 4.72 40.33 28.21
N GLU A 51 5.91 39.78 27.84
CA GLU A 51 6.00 38.54 27.10
C GLU A 51 5.33 37.42 27.91
N PRO A 52 4.35 36.69 27.32
CA PRO A 52 3.85 35.50 28.00
C PRO A 52 5.00 34.49 28.08
N THR A 53 5.43 34.17 29.28
CA THR A 53 6.26 33.00 29.52
C THR A 53 5.47 31.80 29.07
N THR A 54 5.79 31.28 27.87
CA THR A 54 5.28 30.00 27.40
C THR A 54 5.90 28.93 28.28
N GLU A 55 5.19 28.51 29.31
CA GLU A 55 5.50 27.26 29.98
C GLU A 55 5.32 26.18 28.90
N GLU A 56 6.43 25.53 28.50
CA GLU A 56 6.37 24.29 27.78
C GLU A 56 5.60 23.29 28.62
N ILE A 57 4.32 23.11 28.30
CA ILE A 57 3.54 22.00 28.82
C ILE A 57 4.12 20.77 28.10
N THR A 58 5.12 20.14 28.70
CA THR A 58 5.50 18.77 28.36
C THR A 58 4.33 17.90 28.84
N THR A 59 3.41 17.63 27.95
CA THR A 59 2.43 16.57 28.15
C THR A 59 3.15 15.25 27.93
N ASP A 60 3.82 14.77 28.99
CA ASP A 60 4.11 13.36 29.12
C ASP A 60 2.74 12.70 29.39
N ASP A 61 2.09 12.26 28.31
CA ASP A 61 0.79 11.58 28.37
C ASP A 61 0.92 10.11 28.84
N GLY A 62 2.13 9.70 29.20
CA GLY A 62 2.41 8.36 29.70
C GLY A 62 2.23 7.25 28.65
N LEU A 63 2.10 7.62 27.37
CA LEU A 63 2.14 6.66 26.29
C LEU A 63 3.60 6.22 26.07
N PRO A 64 3.83 4.95 25.74
CA PRO A 64 5.17 4.49 25.40
C PRO A 64 5.70 5.20 24.17
N ASP A 65 6.99 5.50 24.13
CA ASP A 65 7.64 5.93 22.91
C ASP A 65 7.51 4.83 21.85
N MET A 66 7.26 5.22 20.63
CA MET A 66 7.09 4.30 19.49
C MET A 66 8.30 4.36 18.58
N THR A 67 8.69 3.23 18.02
CA THR A 67 9.80 3.12 17.07
C THR A 67 9.40 2.32 15.85
N ASP A 68 9.95 2.70 14.69
CA ASP A 68 9.75 1.99 13.45
C ASP A 68 10.84 0.91 13.28
N VAL A 69 10.39 -0.32 13.10
CA VAL A 69 11.25 -1.48 12.83
C VAL A 69 11.07 -1.91 11.39
N TYR A 70 12.15 -1.86 10.62
CA TYR A 70 12.19 -2.36 9.26
C TYR A 70 12.53 -3.84 9.25
N VAL A 71 11.72 -4.64 8.55
CA VAL A 71 11.83 -6.10 8.51
C VAL A 71 11.88 -6.59 7.07
N ASP A 72 13.02 -7.14 6.65
CA ASP A 72 13.10 -7.97 5.45
C ASP A 72 12.59 -9.39 5.78
N VAL A 73 11.48 -9.81 5.18
CA VAL A 73 10.88 -11.12 5.50
C VAL A 73 11.63 -12.30 4.91
N TRP A 74 12.61 -12.08 4.05
CA TRP A 74 13.43 -13.07 3.39
C TRP A 74 14.88 -13.02 3.89
N ASN A 75 15.62 -14.12 3.69
CA ASN A 75 17.03 -14.18 4.12
C ASN A 75 17.90 -13.34 3.18
N VAL A 76 18.24 -12.12 3.59
CA VAL A 76 19.05 -11.15 2.83
C VAL A 76 20.48 -11.62 2.58
N ASP A 77 21.03 -12.53 3.40
CA ASP A 77 22.35 -13.12 3.19
C ASP A 77 22.36 -14.14 2.04
N ASP A 78 21.21 -14.62 1.60
CA ASP A 78 21.10 -15.53 0.48
C ASP A 78 20.70 -14.77 -0.79
N VAL A 79 21.69 -14.41 -1.59
CA VAL A 79 21.52 -13.70 -2.85
C VAL A 79 20.78 -14.49 -3.95
N THR A 80 20.44 -15.74 -3.69
CA THR A 80 19.66 -16.55 -4.65
C THR A 80 18.24 -16.04 -4.73
N HIS A 81 17.82 -15.59 -5.90
CA HIS A 81 16.46 -15.15 -6.15
C HIS A 81 15.99 -15.61 -7.53
N ASN A 82 14.71 -15.78 -7.67
CA ASN A 82 14.03 -16.02 -8.94
C ASN A 82 12.63 -15.40 -8.89
N ALA A 83 12.12 -15.03 -10.05
CA ALA A 83 10.75 -14.57 -10.14
C ALA A 83 9.79 -15.78 -10.13
N GLN A 84 8.71 -15.65 -9.36
CA GLN A 84 7.59 -16.60 -9.36
C GLN A 84 6.39 -15.92 -10.01
N LYS A 85 5.99 -16.42 -11.17
CA LYS A 85 4.78 -15.94 -11.87
C LYS A 85 3.54 -16.20 -11.02
N ILE A 86 2.64 -15.23 -11.01
CA ILE A 86 1.30 -15.37 -10.43
C ILE A 86 0.35 -15.71 -11.59
N ASP A 87 -0.23 -16.90 -11.54
CA ASP A 87 -1.27 -17.28 -12.48
C ASP A 87 -2.57 -16.54 -12.12
N PRO A 88 -3.26 -15.89 -13.08
CA PRO A 88 -4.52 -15.16 -12.83
C PRO A 88 -5.62 -16.00 -12.16
N SER A 89 -5.58 -17.31 -12.33
CA SER A 89 -6.53 -18.25 -11.70
C SER A 89 -6.06 -18.76 -10.33
N SER A 90 -4.86 -18.40 -9.90
CA SER A 90 -4.26 -18.90 -8.66
C SER A 90 -4.78 -18.15 -7.43
N ALA A 91 -4.56 -18.74 -6.25
CA ALA A 91 -4.87 -18.08 -4.99
C ALA A 91 -3.86 -16.99 -4.59
N GLY A 92 -2.81 -16.76 -5.41
CA GLY A 92 -1.80 -15.75 -5.15
C GLY A 92 -0.61 -16.21 -4.32
N ILE A 93 0.25 -15.25 -3.99
CA ILE A 93 1.47 -15.40 -3.18
C ILE A 93 1.42 -14.40 -2.04
N GLY A 94 1.72 -14.82 -0.83
CA GLY A 94 1.68 -13.92 0.32
C GLY A 94 2.50 -14.40 1.51
N ILE A 95 2.44 -13.59 2.55
CA ILE A 95 3.04 -13.86 3.84
C ILE A 95 2.00 -13.74 4.95
N CYS A 96 2.10 -14.61 5.96
CA CYS A 96 1.48 -14.32 7.26
C CYS A 96 2.52 -13.65 8.15
N VAL A 97 2.09 -12.64 8.88
CA VAL A 97 2.90 -11.88 9.84
C VAL A 97 2.10 -11.62 11.09
N THR A 98 2.77 -11.62 12.24
CA THR A 98 2.19 -11.22 13.51
C THR A 98 2.71 -9.83 13.87
N ILE A 99 1.80 -8.89 14.07
CA ILE A 99 2.12 -7.57 14.61
C ILE A 99 2.03 -7.65 16.14
N PRO A 100 3.10 -7.29 16.87
CA PRO A 100 3.13 -7.37 18.33
C PRO A 100 2.10 -6.49 19.01
N GLU A 101 1.79 -6.80 20.28
CA GLU A 101 0.87 -6.00 21.07
C GLU A 101 1.39 -4.57 21.23
N GLY A 102 0.50 -3.61 21.09
CA GLY A 102 0.81 -2.17 21.10
C GLY A 102 1.35 -1.62 19.80
N GLY A 103 1.73 -2.48 18.83
CA GLY A 103 2.24 -2.05 17.54
C GLY A 103 1.17 -2.01 16.45
N TYR A 104 1.58 -1.52 15.27
CA TYR A 104 0.80 -1.55 14.03
C TYR A 104 1.72 -1.67 12.81
N LEU A 105 1.19 -2.19 11.71
CA LEU A 105 1.89 -2.19 10.44
C LEU A 105 1.72 -0.82 9.78
N TYR A 106 2.85 -0.16 9.49
CA TYR A 106 2.89 1.15 8.85
C TYR A 106 3.02 1.03 7.33
N GLU A 107 3.87 0.11 6.84
CA GLU A 107 4.13 -0.07 5.43
C GLU A 107 4.39 -1.54 5.09
N SER A 108 4.01 -1.93 3.88
CA SER A 108 4.39 -3.19 3.27
C SER A 108 4.78 -2.94 1.82
N ALA A 109 5.97 -3.36 1.41
CA ALA A 109 6.42 -3.28 0.04
C ALA A 109 6.81 -4.65 -0.51
N VAL A 110 6.62 -4.84 -1.83
CA VAL A 110 7.02 -6.06 -2.53
C VAL A 110 7.50 -5.72 -3.93
N GLN A 111 8.57 -6.36 -4.39
CA GLN A 111 9.09 -6.13 -5.72
C GLN A 111 8.47 -7.10 -6.74
N ALA A 112 7.89 -6.54 -7.81
CA ALA A 112 7.14 -7.28 -8.82
C ALA A 112 7.73 -7.11 -10.22
N PRO A 113 8.22 -8.21 -10.86
CA PRO A 113 8.55 -8.20 -12.28
C PRO A 113 7.29 -8.32 -13.13
N SER A 114 7.24 -7.58 -14.26
CA SER A 114 6.22 -7.69 -15.31
C SER A 114 6.75 -8.40 -16.57
N TYR A 115 7.87 -9.07 -16.46
CA TYR A 115 8.47 -9.90 -17.51
C TYR A 115 8.65 -9.17 -18.86
N SER A 116 9.11 -7.92 -18.80
CA SER A 116 9.56 -7.08 -19.93
C SER A 116 8.50 -6.43 -20.81
N ASP A 117 7.25 -6.46 -20.48
CA ASP A 117 6.23 -5.67 -21.17
C ASP A 117 5.95 -4.31 -20.51
N ASP A 118 6.55 -4.05 -19.33
CA ASP A 118 6.38 -2.82 -18.54
C ASP A 118 4.92 -2.49 -18.20
N ILE A 119 4.06 -3.51 -18.18
CA ILE A 119 2.62 -3.36 -17.93
C ILE A 119 2.19 -4.41 -16.91
N GLY A 120 2.37 -4.12 -15.62
CA GLY A 120 1.95 -5.01 -14.55
C GLY A 120 0.61 -4.59 -13.94
N ASN A 121 -0.26 -5.58 -13.67
CA ASN A 121 -1.50 -5.36 -12.95
C ASN A 121 -1.67 -6.45 -11.91
N LEU A 122 -1.84 -6.08 -10.64
CA LEU A 122 -2.13 -6.99 -9.55
C LEU A 122 -2.77 -6.25 -8.38
N THR A 123 -3.24 -7.00 -7.39
CA THR A 123 -3.80 -6.44 -6.16
C THR A 123 -3.06 -6.98 -4.94
N VAL A 124 -2.75 -6.09 -4.00
CA VAL A 124 -2.31 -6.46 -2.64
C VAL A 124 -3.51 -6.37 -1.71
N LYS A 125 -3.78 -7.45 -0.97
CA LYS A 125 -4.87 -7.53 0.00
C LYS A 125 -4.33 -7.91 1.37
N VAL A 126 -4.88 -7.31 2.43
CA VAL A 126 -4.58 -7.68 3.81
C VAL A 126 -5.83 -8.27 4.46
N PHE A 127 -5.68 -9.46 5.02
CA PHE A 127 -6.74 -10.18 5.72
C PHE A 127 -6.33 -10.39 7.19
N VAL A 128 -7.29 -10.33 8.09
CA VAL A 128 -7.09 -10.86 9.44
C VAL A 128 -6.96 -12.38 9.33
N TRP A 129 -5.83 -12.93 9.80
CA TRP A 129 -5.62 -14.37 9.76
C TRP A 129 -6.66 -15.10 10.61
N ASN A 130 -7.27 -16.11 10.01
CA ASN A 130 -8.14 -17.06 10.69
C ASN A 130 -7.43 -18.42 10.76
N THR A 131 -8.11 -19.46 11.13
CA THR A 131 -7.61 -20.81 11.38
C THR A 131 -6.71 -21.37 10.27
N ASP A 132 -7.00 -21.05 9.01
CA ASP A 132 -6.27 -21.51 7.84
C ASP A 132 -6.40 -20.52 6.66
N PHE A 133 -5.63 -20.75 5.60
CA PHE A 133 -5.62 -19.90 4.42
C PHE A 133 -7.00 -19.78 3.76
N ALA A 134 -7.70 -20.90 3.56
CA ALA A 134 -8.97 -20.90 2.84
C ALA A 134 -10.06 -20.12 3.59
N THR A 135 -10.10 -20.28 4.91
CA THR A 135 -11.01 -19.52 5.78
C THR A 135 -10.65 -18.04 5.82
N THR A 136 -9.37 -17.72 5.82
CA THR A 136 -8.86 -16.34 5.80
C THR A 136 -9.28 -15.60 4.54
N VAL A 137 -9.02 -16.16 3.36
CA VAL A 137 -9.33 -15.49 2.07
C VAL A 137 -10.81 -15.53 1.70
N ALA A 138 -11.62 -16.31 2.41
CA ALA A 138 -13.08 -16.29 2.26
C ALA A 138 -13.74 -15.10 2.96
N ALA A 139 -13.02 -14.41 3.84
CA ALA A 139 -13.46 -13.19 4.49
C ALA A 139 -13.19 -11.97 3.59
N GLU A 140 -13.85 -10.84 3.90
CA GLU A 140 -13.50 -9.58 3.28
C GLU A 140 -12.11 -9.10 3.74
N PRO A 141 -11.25 -8.60 2.84
CA PRO A 141 -9.98 -8.02 3.23
C PRO A 141 -10.21 -6.71 4.01
N ILE A 142 -9.39 -6.45 5.02
CA ILE A 142 -9.42 -5.19 5.76
C ILE A 142 -8.71 -4.05 5.02
N TYR A 143 -7.93 -4.40 3.99
CA TYR A 143 -7.26 -3.47 3.09
C TYR A 143 -7.09 -4.13 1.73
N ALA A 144 -7.25 -3.34 0.65
CA ALA A 144 -6.94 -3.77 -0.70
C ALA A 144 -6.44 -2.58 -1.52
N GLN A 145 -5.35 -2.77 -2.24
CA GLN A 145 -4.80 -1.80 -3.17
C GLN A 145 -4.51 -2.47 -4.50
N GLU A 146 -5.07 -1.92 -5.57
CA GLU A 146 -4.80 -2.31 -6.93
C GLU A 146 -3.61 -1.50 -7.47
N PHE A 147 -2.67 -2.18 -8.13
CA PHE A 147 -1.57 -1.59 -8.86
C PHE A 147 -1.78 -1.86 -10.33
N VAL A 148 -1.83 -0.80 -11.12
CA VAL A 148 -2.16 -0.84 -12.56
C VAL A 148 -1.03 -0.21 -13.34
N ASP A 149 -0.69 -0.80 -14.49
CA ASP A 149 0.32 -0.31 -15.43
C ASP A 149 1.69 -0.06 -14.78
N PHE A 150 2.07 -0.86 -13.80
CA PHE A 150 3.37 -0.71 -13.16
C PHE A 150 4.50 -1.26 -14.06
N ALA A 151 5.64 -0.57 -14.04
CA ALA A 151 6.83 -0.95 -14.79
C ALA A 151 7.48 -2.23 -14.25
N ASP A 152 8.25 -2.91 -15.12
CA ASP A 152 9.01 -4.10 -14.72
C ASP A 152 9.93 -3.82 -13.53
N ASN A 153 9.93 -4.74 -12.56
CA ASN A 153 10.69 -4.66 -11.31
C ASN A 153 10.31 -3.48 -10.40
N SER A 154 9.08 -2.98 -10.49
CA SER A 154 8.58 -1.95 -9.57
C SER A 154 8.49 -2.47 -8.13
N ASP A 155 8.81 -1.58 -7.20
CA ASP A 155 8.47 -1.74 -5.80
C ASP A 155 7.02 -1.27 -5.59
N LEU A 156 6.16 -2.21 -5.22
CA LEU A 156 4.74 -1.96 -4.97
C LEU A 156 4.55 -1.73 -3.48
N VAL A 157 4.31 -0.47 -3.11
CA VAL A 157 4.25 -0.03 -1.72
C VAL A 157 2.81 0.19 -1.30
N CYS A 158 2.41 -0.43 -0.20
CA CYS A 158 1.17 -0.17 0.51
C CYS A 158 1.49 0.59 1.80
N GLU A 159 1.05 1.83 1.89
CA GLU A 159 1.11 2.63 3.11
C GLU A 159 -0.21 2.51 3.86
N PHE A 160 -0.16 2.37 5.18
CA PHE A 160 -1.32 2.23 6.03
C PHE A 160 -1.45 3.44 6.94
N GLU A 161 -2.68 3.85 7.21
CA GLU A 161 -2.91 4.87 8.24
C GLU A 161 -2.52 4.33 9.61
N GLU A 162 -2.12 5.23 10.52
CA GLU A 162 -1.77 4.86 11.89
C GLU A 162 -2.87 4.03 12.55
N GLY A 163 -2.51 2.86 13.04
CA GLY A 163 -3.44 1.93 13.68
C GLY A 163 -4.45 1.24 12.74
N GLN A 164 -4.37 1.43 11.41
CA GLN A 164 -5.25 0.75 10.45
C GLN A 164 -5.05 -0.77 10.47
N ILE A 165 -3.79 -1.22 10.61
CA ILE A 165 -3.43 -2.63 10.77
C ILE A 165 -2.80 -2.83 12.16
N PRO A 166 -3.60 -2.92 13.22
CA PRO A 166 -3.11 -2.96 14.61
C PRO A 166 -2.47 -4.31 14.96
N ALA A 167 -2.12 -4.48 16.24
CA ALA A 167 -1.63 -5.75 16.76
C ALA A 167 -2.55 -6.91 16.38
N GLY A 168 -1.97 -8.00 15.89
CA GLY A 168 -2.71 -9.17 15.41
C GLY A 168 -1.93 -10.02 14.43
N ARG A 169 -2.56 -11.06 13.89
CA ARG A 169 -1.98 -11.90 12.84
C ARG A 169 -2.69 -11.65 11.52
N TYR A 170 -1.92 -11.42 10.47
CA TYR A 170 -2.45 -11.02 9.15
C TYR A 170 -1.85 -11.85 8.03
N LEU A 171 -2.64 -12.03 6.96
CA LEU A 171 -2.16 -12.49 5.66
C LEU A 171 -2.08 -11.26 4.74
N ILE A 172 -0.86 -10.94 4.27
CA ILE A 172 -0.64 -9.97 3.18
C ILE A 172 -0.51 -10.80 1.91
N LEU A 173 -1.45 -10.65 0.98
CA LEU A 173 -1.61 -11.51 -0.19
C LEU A 173 -1.55 -10.67 -1.47
N VAL A 174 -0.68 -11.07 -2.40
CA VAL A 174 -0.63 -10.54 -3.76
C VAL A 174 -1.38 -11.50 -4.67
N CYS A 175 -2.42 -11.01 -5.33
CA CYS A 175 -3.34 -11.80 -6.13
C CYS A 175 -3.93 -10.99 -7.29
N ASP A 176 -4.93 -11.56 -7.97
CA ASP A 176 -5.67 -10.91 -9.05
C ASP A 176 -4.77 -10.34 -10.16
N ALA A 177 -3.64 -11.02 -10.42
CA ALA A 177 -2.74 -10.67 -11.50
C ALA A 177 -3.47 -10.78 -12.84
N VAL A 178 -3.38 -9.73 -13.66
CA VAL A 178 -3.89 -9.72 -15.03
C VAL A 178 -2.72 -9.93 -15.97
N ASP A 179 -2.85 -10.92 -16.84
CA ASP A 179 -1.82 -11.31 -17.80
C ASP A 179 -2.26 -10.86 -19.19
N GLU A 180 -1.86 -9.66 -19.58
CA GLU A 180 -2.10 -9.14 -20.94
C GLU A 180 -0.91 -9.41 -21.89
N GLY A 181 0.18 -9.99 -21.38
CA GLY A 181 1.40 -10.27 -22.13
C GLY A 181 2.13 -11.48 -21.56
N GLU A 182 3.34 -11.26 -21.05
CA GLU A 182 4.17 -12.31 -20.47
C GLU A 182 3.84 -12.61 -19.00
N GLY A 183 2.95 -11.80 -18.41
CA GLY A 183 2.44 -11.95 -17.05
C GLY A 183 3.23 -11.20 -16.00
N VAL A 184 2.76 -11.29 -14.77
CA VAL A 184 3.37 -10.66 -13.62
C VAL A 184 3.76 -11.69 -12.55
N GLY A 185 4.65 -11.32 -11.67
CA GLY A 185 5.12 -12.20 -10.61
C GLY A 185 5.66 -11.45 -9.42
N LEU A 186 6.27 -12.20 -8.50
CA LEU A 186 7.01 -11.63 -7.39
C LEU A 186 8.43 -12.17 -7.38
N TRP A 187 9.37 -11.35 -6.98
CA TRP A 187 10.70 -11.81 -6.64
C TRP A 187 10.64 -12.65 -5.37
N MET A 188 11.24 -13.83 -5.43
CA MET A 188 11.31 -14.79 -4.34
C MET A 188 12.73 -14.86 -3.78
N GLY A 189 12.86 -14.84 -2.47
CA GLY A 189 14.07 -15.14 -1.72
C GLY A 189 13.94 -16.46 -0.98
N LYS A 190 15.00 -16.89 -0.28
CA LYS A 190 14.91 -18.01 0.64
C LYS A 190 14.35 -17.58 1.98
N THR A 191 13.59 -18.45 2.61
CA THR A 191 13.20 -18.27 4.01
C THR A 191 14.42 -18.32 4.91
N TYR A 192 14.39 -17.56 6.00
CA TYR A 192 15.37 -17.73 7.07
C TYR A 192 15.32 -19.17 7.60
N LYS A 193 16.48 -19.75 7.85
CA LYS A 193 16.55 -20.96 8.68
C LYS A 193 16.46 -20.51 10.14
N THR A 194 15.88 -21.33 10.98
CA THR A 194 15.76 -21.05 12.44
C THR A 194 17.09 -20.63 13.08
N ALA A 195 18.23 -21.18 12.60
CA ALA A 195 19.55 -20.85 13.11
C ALA A 195 20.10 -19.47 12.65
N ASN A 196 19.52 -18.87 11.60
CA ASN A 196 19.99 -17.63 10.98
C ASN A 196 18.93 -16.54 10.99
N MET A 197 17.78 -16.78 11.64
CA MET A 197 16.74 -15.76 11.79
C MET A 197 17.23 -14.72 12.80
N PRO A 198 17.21 -13.43 12.46
CA PRO A 198 17.47 -12.37 13.43
C PRO A 198 16.56 -12.54 14.64
N GLU A 199 17.11 -12.42 15.86
CA GLU A 199 16.35 -12.66 17.09
C GLU A 199 15.13 -11.71 17.18
N GLU A 200 15.32 -10.48 16.74
CA GLU A 200 14.28 -9.45 16.67
C GLU A 200 13.12 -9.80 15.71
N TYR A 201 13.33 -10.70 14.73
CA TYR A 201 12.30 -11.09 13.77
C TYR A 201 11.43 -12.26 14.25
N VAL A 202 11.88 -12.99 15.28
CA VAL A 202 11.19 -14.18 15.79
C VAL A 202 9.76 -13.85 16.26
N LYS A 203 9.56 -12.68 16.85
CA LYS A 203 8.26 -12.20 17.35
C LYS A 203 7.20 -12.02 16.26
N TYR A 204 7.62 -11.79 15.01
CA TYR A 204 6.70 -11.57 13.90
C TYR A 204 6.13 -12.85 13.31
N ASP A 205 6.65 -14.02 13.65
CA ASP A 205 6.18 -15.36 13.23
C ASP A 205 5.81 -15.41 11.73
N ILE A 206 6.78 -15.01 10.90
CA ILE A 206 6.57 -14.84 9.46
C ILE A 206 6.53 -16.19 8.77
N THR A 207 5.47 -16.44 7.98
CA THR A 207 5.33 -17.65 7.16
C THR A 207 4.96 -17.30 5.72
N SER A 208 5.47 -18.08 4.76
CA SER A 208 5.22 -17.90 3.32
C SER A 208 4.07 -18.76 2.85
N TRP A 209 3.26 -18.22 1.95
CA TRP A 209 2.12 -18.91 1.35
C TRP A 209 2.13 -18.76 -0.17
N ILE A 210 2.02 -19.86 -0.90
CA ILE A 210 1.95 -19.90 -2.37
C ILE A 210 0.75 -20.76 -2.77
N ASN A 211 -0.20 -20.15 -3.48
CA ASN A 211 -1.40 -20.83 -3.94
C ASN A 211 -2.14 -21.59 -2.83
N GLY A 212 -2.30 -20.95 -1.69
CA GLY A 212 -3.01 -21.51 -0.54
C GLY A 212 -2.26 -22.57 0.26
N LYS A 213 -0.96 -22.75 0.01
CA LYS A 213 -0.12 -23.71 0.72
C LYS A 213 1.08 -23.04 1.37
N GLU A 214 1.35 -23.41 2.62
CA GLU A 214 2.56 -22.94 3.31
C GLU A 214 3.81 -23.42 2.57
N ASN A 215 4.75 -22.49 2.33
CA ASN A 215 6.01 -22.76 1.67
C ASN A 215 7.19 -22.49 2.62
N LYS A 216 7.92 -23.55 3.00
CA LYS A 216 9.04 -23.47 3.93
C LYS A 216 10.40 -23.24 3.27
N LYS A 217 10.45 -23.12 1.94
CA LYS A 217 11.72 -23.04 1.19
C LYS A 217 12.02 -21.68 0.63
N SER A 218 10.98 -20.98 0.19
CA SER A 218 11.07 -19.66 -0.41
C SER A 218 9.94 -18.77 0.06
N ILE A 219 10.15 -17.48 0.01
CA ILE A 219 9.22 -16.44 0.43
C ILE A 219 9.30 -15.29 -0.55
N ALA A 220 8.20 -14.62 -0.82
CA ALA A 220 8.24 -13.39 -1.60
C ALA A 220 9.04 -12.31 -0.86
N LYS A 221 9.80 -11.52 -1.61
CA LYS A 221 10.65 -10.46 -1.07
C LYS A 221 9.82 -9.26 -0.64
N PHE A 222 9.10 -9.44 0.46
CA PHE A 222 8.47 -8.33 1.14
C PHE A 222 9.47 -7.62 2.05
N SER A 223 9.27 -6.32 2.20
CA SER A 223 9.74 -5.54 3.35
C SER A 223 8.54 -4.99 4.10
N LEU A 224 8.67 -4.88 5.40
CA LEU A 224 7.62 -4.36 6.29
C LEU A 224 8.23 -3.26 7.17
N THR A 225 7.49 -2.19 7.40
CA THR A 225 7.77 -1.23 8.45
C THR A 225 6.70 -1.40 9.52
N ILE A 226 7.10 -1.81 10.72
CA ILE A 226 6.22 -2.05 11.86
C ILE A 226 6.57 -1.03 12.93
N THR A 227 5.60 -0.21 13.31
CA THR A 227 5.74 0.71 14.44
C THR A 227 5.35 -0.04 15.71
N GLU A 228 6.20 -0.01 16.72
CA GLU A 228 5.98 -0.74 17.98
C GLU A 228 6.53 0.05 19.19
N PRO A 229 6.03 -0.22 20.42
CA PRO A 229 6.57 0.41 21.62
C PRO A 229 8.07 0.11 21.78
N GLU A 230 8.83 1.12 22.19
CA GLU A 230 10.22 0.92 22.58
C GLU A 230 10.32 -0.06 23.76
N ALA A 231 11.32 -0.95 23.72
CA ALA A 231 11.49 -2.05 24.68
C ALA A 231 12.15 -1.60 25.98
#